data_79aa320f5120ae747febe2340e497320
#
_entry.id   79aa320f5120ae747febe2340e497320
#
_cell.length_a   1.000
_cell.length_b   1.000
_cell.length_c   1.000
_cell.angle_alpha   90.00
_cell.angle_beta   90.00
_cell.angle_gamma   90.00
#
_symmetry.space_group_name_H-M   'P 1'
#
loop_
_entity.id
_entity.type
_entity.pdbx_description
1 polymer ?
#
loop_
_entity_poly.entity_id
_entity_poly.type
_entity_poly.pdbx_seq_one_letter_code
_entity_poly.pdbx_strand_id
1 'polypeptide(L)'
;MNDKLKFKCIDFNDIALDIYPSLWEYGNLIDINYPTVLKFSLKETTVVFFGNNKVDISSFFNGDIKDPIVRVYEDPDNYVNEDEMAYWIEGPYIFNFILYFSRNVKQLFLQSVRECCFTFGIETFWNGRNDVFLEVGNKRKKFSGCSYEVINDWHVTAGAITYQFDSKLATEIRELDINNVLKIPKYEYEGGNPGDVIGGLWEVDSTIDPTKFNDEFLKILMNKLGGTLEKNNLSDEEMQLLISRGKKRLEDEEWLLKGNNENFI
;
A
#
# COMPACT_ATOMS: atom_id res chain seq x y z
N MET A 1 -35.34 -11.09 -6.44
CA MET A 1 -34.12 -10.37 -6.83
C MET A 1 -33.16 -10.50 -5.66
N ASN A 2 -32.00 -11.12 -5.82
CA ASN A 2 -31.02 -11.08 -4.74
C ASN A 2 -30.48 -9.67 -4.71
N ASP A 3 -30.70 -8.97 -3.59
CA ASP A 3 -30.08 -7.67 -3.38
C ASP A 3 -28.56 -7.83 -3.48
N LYS A 4 -27.94 -7.05 -4.36
CA LYS A 4 -26.47 -7.04 -4.47
C LYS A 4 -25.88 -6.55 -3.17
N LEU A 5 -24.77 -7.17 -2.79
CA LEU A 5 -24.00 -6.76 -1.63
C LEU A 5 -23.49 -5.32 -1.83
N LYS A 6 -23.65 -4.46 -0.84
CA LYS A 6 -23.23 -3.06 -0.90
C LYS A 6 -21.90 -2.89 -0.18
N PHE A 7 -20.94 -2.26 -0.85
CA PHE A 7 -19.66 -1.88 -0.27
C PHE A 7 -19.60 -0.37 -0.12
N LYS A 8 -19.24 0.11 1.05
CA LYS A 8 -18.87 1.52 1.23
C LYS A 8 -17.52 1.77 0.55
N CYS A 9 -17.41 2.81 -0.25
CA CYS A 9 -16.17 3.25 -0.85
C CYS A 9 -15.82 4.62 -0.29
N ILE A 10 -14.69 4.69 0.42
CA ILE A 10 -14.14 5.93 0.96
C ILE A 10 -12.90 6.24 0.14
N ASP A 11 -12.93 7.36 -0.56
CA ASP A 11 -11.89 7.77 -1.50
C ASP A 11 -11.11 8.95 -0.92
N PHE A 12 -9.85 8.71 -0.60
CA PHE A 12 -8.90 9.68 -0.08
C PHE A 12 -7.84 9.97 -1.14
N ASN A 13 -8.19 10.56 -2.25
CA ASN A 13 -7.20 10.97 -3.23
C ASN A 13 -6.34 12.11 -2.68
N ASP A 14 -5.03 12.06 -2.99
CA ASP A 14 -4.04 13.10 -2.65
C ASP A 14 -4.05 13.48 -1.17
N ILE A 15 -4.03 12.48 -0.30
CA ILE A 15 -4.04 12.74 1.15
C ILE A 15 -2.74 13.38 1.62
N ALA A 16 -2.88 14.22 2.64
CA ALA A 16 -1.75 14.72 3.38
C ALA A 16 -1.13 13.61 4.26
N LEU A 17 0.15 13.74 4.56
CA LEU A 17 0.91 12.76 5.33
C LEU A 17 0.33 12.52 6.74
N ASP A 18 -0.32 13.54 7.31
CA ASP A 18 -0.90 13.50 8.66
C ASP A 18 -2.08 12.53 8.82
N ILE A 19 -2.68 12.06 7.74
CA ILE A 19 -3.74 11.02 7.78
C ILE A 19 -3.16 9.63 7.47
N TYR A 20 -2.12 9.56 6.66
CA TYR A 20 -1.64 8.31 6.07
C TYR A 20 -1.39 7.17 7.08
N PRO A 21 -0.67 7.38 8.22
CA PRO A 21 -0.43 6.30 9.17
C PRO A 21 -1.72 5.71 9.75
N SER A 22 -2.74 6.54 9.98
CA SER A 22 -4.01 6.12 10.57
C SER A 22 -4.89 5.32 9.61
N LEU A 23 -4.69 5.41 8.30
CA LEU A 23 -5.43 4.59 7.33
C LEU A 23 -5.05 3.09 7.46
N TRP A 24 -3.83 2.79 7.82
CA TRP A 24 -3.38 1.43 8.11
C TRP A 24 -3.95 0.90 9.43
N GLU A 25 -4.36 1.79 10.33
CA GLU A 25 -5.03 1.46 11.59
C GLU A 25 -6.57 1.63 11.50
N TYR A 26 -7.12 1.90 10.30
CA TYR A 26 -8.53 2.28 10.13
C TYR A 26 -9.50 1.32 10.80
N GLY A 27 -9.35 0.02 10.64
CA GLY A 27 -10.21 -0.99 11.23
C GLY A 27 -10.13 -1.09 12.76
N ASN A 28 -9.09 -0.52 13.38
CA ASN A 28 -8.96 -0.41 14.83
C ASN A 28 -9.52 0.91 15.36
N LEU A 29 -9.62 1.93 14.51
CA LEU A 29 -10.04 3.30 14.90
C LEU A 29 -11.52 3.55 14.62
N ILE A 30 -12.03 2.97 13.55
CA ILE A 30 -13.39 3.19 13.06
C ILE A 30 -14.20 1.90 13.15
N ASP A 31 -15.40 1.98 13.68
CA ASP A 31 -16.30 0.83 13.74
C ASP A 31 -16.85 0.48 12.35
N ILE A 32 -16.36 -0.63 11.82
CA ILE A 32 -16.71 -1.11 10.49
C ILE A 32 -17.93 -2.03 10.57
N ASN A 33 -19.09 -1.51 10.19
CA ASN A 33 -20.36 -2.26 10.21
C ASN A 33 -20.77 -2.83 8.84
N TYR A 34 -20.05 -2.50 7.78
CA TYR A 34 -20.34 -2.90 6.40
C TYR A 34 -19.05 -3.20 5.65
N PRO A 35 -19.09 -4.06 4.62
CA PRO A 35 -17.96 -4.21 3.72
C PRO A 35 -17.49 -2.85 3.19
N THR A 36 -16.19 -2.57 3.35
CA THR A 36 -15.63 -1.23 3.10
C THR A 36 -14.39 -1.32 2.22
N VAL A 37 -14.28 -0.41 1.27
CA VAL A 37 -13.09 -0.19 0.46
C VAL A 37 -12.56 1.20 0.77
N LEU A 38 -11.33 1.29 1.25
CA LEU A 38 -10.56 2.53 1.28
C LEU A 38 -9.72 2.58 0.01
N LYS A 39 -9.73 3.70 -0.68
CA LYS A 39 -8.85 4.00 -1.81
C LYS A 39 -8.10 5.28 -1.48
N PHE A 40 -6.79 5.28 -1.60
CA PHE A 40 -5.98 6.46 -1.31
C PHE A 40 -4.66 6.49 -2.08
N SER A 41 -4.12 7.69 -2.25
CA SER A 41 -2.75 7.97 -2.66
C SER A 41 -2.20 9.12 -1.85
N LEU A 42 -0.89 9.18 -1.67
CA LEU A 42 -0.23 10.32 -1.04
C LEU A 42 -0.04 11.46 -2.02
N LYS A 43 -0.13 12.69 -1.52
CA LYS A 43 0.12 13.90 -2.30
C LYS A 43 1.60 14.04 -2.70
N GLU A 44 2.51 13.55 -1.86
CA GLU A 44 3.96 13.70 -2.01
C GLU A 44 4.62 12.32 -1.96
N THR A 45 5.75 12.19 -2.65
CA THR A 45 6.58 10.98 -2.53
C THR A 45 7.07 10.84 -1.09
N THR A 46 6.94 9.63 -0.55
CA THR A 46 7.19 9.33 0.86
C THR A 46 7.82 7.96 0.99
N VAL A 47 8.83 7.86 1.86
CA VAL A 47 9.40 6.56 2.24
C VAL A 47 8.63 6.00 3.42
N VAL A 48 8.08 4.81 3.25
CA VAL A 48 7.22 4.16 4.25
C VAL A 48 7.93 2.95 4.83
N PHE A 49 8.08 2.94 6.15
CA PHE A 49 8.61 1.80 6.90
C PHE A 49 7.51 1.10 7.69
N PHE A 50 7.64 -0.21 7.88
CA PHE A 50 6.69 -1.00 8.66
C PHE A 50 7.07 -1.05 10.13
N GLY A 51 6.06 -0.87 10.99
CA GLY A 51 6.24 -0.49 12.37
C GLY A 51 6.65 -1.55 13.38
N ASN A 52 6.54 -2.82 13.05
CA ASN A 52 6.83 -3.89 14.01
C ASN A 52 8.32 -4.20 14.13
N ASN A 53 9.11 -3.52 13.37
CA ASN A 53 10.53 -3.73 13.33
C ASN A 53 11.22 -2.74 14.26
N LYS A 54 11.91 -3.25 15.27
CA LYS A 54 12.74 -2.47 16.22
C LYS A 54 14.00 -1.91 15.56
N VAL A 55 14.06 -1.88 14.24
CA VAL A 55 15.19 -1.35 13.50
C VAL A 55 15.23 0.16 13.66
N ASP A 56 16.35 0.66 14.14
CA ASP A 56 16.63 2.09 14.27
C ASP A 56 16.91 2.69 12.88
N ILE A 57 16.00 3.54 12.41
CA ILE A 57 16.12 4.24 11.14
C ILE A 57 16.67 5.67 11.29
N SER A 58 17.19 6.03 12.47
CA SER A 58 17.72 7.38 12.72
C SER A 58 18.82 7.79 11.75
N SER A 59 19.57 6.82 11.22
CA SER A 59 20.59 7.07 10.20
C SER A 59 20.04 7.64 8.89
N PHE A 60 18.77 7.36 8.56
CA PHE A 60 18.10 7.89 7.37
C PHE A 60 17.68 9.36 7.52
N PHE A 61 17.61 9.88 8.76
CA PHE A 61 17.23 11.27 9.04
C PHE A 61 18.41 12.25 9.05
N ASN A 62 19.64 11.80 8.78
CA ASN A 62 20.82 12.66 8.80
C ASN A 62 20.93 13.61 7.59
N GLY A 63 19.85 13.78 6.81
CA GLY A 63 19.75 14.77 5.74
C GLY A 63 20.08 14.25 4.34
N ASP A 64 20.33 12.96 4.21
CA ASP A 64 20.62 12.32 2.91
C ASP A 64 19.32 12.09 2.10
N ILE A 65 18.21 11.77 2.78
CA ILE A 65 16.89 11.66 2.16
C ILE A 65 16.11 12.94 2.43
N LYS A 66 15.65 13.59 1.36
CA LYS A 66 14.87 14.85 1.43
C LYS A 66 13.36 14.60 1.48
N ASP A 67 12.94 13.42 1.04
CA ASP A 67 11.53 13.05 1.01
C ASP A 67 11.01 12.73 2.41
N PRO A 68 9.73 12.96 2.69
CA PRO A 68 9.12 12.59 3.95
C PRO A 68 9.29 11.10 4.24
N ILE A 69 9.54 10.80 5.51
CA ILE A 69 9.64 9.42 6.00
C ILE A 69 8.54 9.20 7.01
N VAL A 70 7.87 8.06 6.91
CA VAL A 70 6.81 7.67 7.81
C VAL A 70 6.94 6.21 8.21
N ARG A 71 6.50 5.88 9.41
CA ARG A 71 6.35 4.50 9.85
C ARG A 71 4.86 4.21 10.04
N VAL A 72 4.40 3.09 9.51
CA VAL A 72 3.02 2.63 9.64
C VAL A 72 2.97 1.35 10.45
N TYR A 73 1.83 1.10 11.09
CA TYR A 73 1.57 -0.17 11.78
C TYR A 73 1.23 -1.24 10.74
N GLU A 74 1.88 -2.37 10.84
CA GLU A 74 1.48 -3.61 10.17
C GLU A 74 1.66 -4.76 11.15
N ASP A 75 0.74 -5.72 11.14
CA ASP A 75 0.76 -6.85 12.07
C ASP A 75 2.03 -7.71 11.86
N PRO A 76 2.79 -7.98 12.93
CA PRO A 76 4.07 -8.69 12.86
C PRO A 76 3.97 -10.11 12.34
N ASP A 77 2.80 -10.73 12.45
CA ASP A 77 2.66 -12.16 12.12
C ASP A 77 2.72 -12.46 10.62
N ASN A 78 2.75 -11.42 9.78
CA ASN A 78 2.52 -11.65 8.35
C ASN A 78 3.73 -11.60 7.44
N TYR A 79 4.85 -10.88 7.72
CA TYR A 79 5.81 -10.71 6.63
C TYR A 79 7.29 -10.55 6.94
N VAL A 80 7.71 -10.24 8.15
CA VAL A 80 9.12 -9.90 8.36
C VAL A 80 9.63 -10.60 9.62
N ASN A 81 10.72 -11.36 9.50
CA ASN A 81 11.47 -11.77 10.68
C ASN A 81 11.85 -10.51 11.47
N GLU A 82 11.91 -10.59 12.79
CA GLU A 82 12.20 -9.44 13.68
C GLU A 82 13.46 -8.64 13.26
N ASP A 83 14.32 -9.23 12.44
CA ASP A 83 15.56 -8.67 11.94
C ASP A 83 15.46 -8.11 10.51
N GLU A 84 14.30 -8.17 9.83
CA GLU A 84 14.14 -7.73 8.44
C GLU A 84 13.24 -6.51 8.38
N MET A 85 13.74 -5.41 7.86
CA MET A 85 12.95 -4.20 7.63
C MET A 85 12.46 -4.14 6.21
N ALA A 86 11.14 -4.13 6.04
CA ALA A 86 10.56 -3.79 4.77
C ALA A 86 10.31 -2.28 4.70
N TYR A 87 10.61 -1.71 3.56
CA TYR A 87 10.17 -0.37 3.21
C TYR A 87 9.59 -0.37 1.81
N TRP A 88 8.78 0.62 1.51
CA TRP A 88 8.40 0.93 0.14
C TRP A 88 8.31 2.44 -0.08
N ILE A 89 8.11 2.82 -1.33
CA ILE A 89 7.92 4.22 -1.70
C ILE A 89 6.47 4.39 -2.09
N GLU A 90 5.84 5.40 -1.51
CA GLU A 90 4.50 5.86 -1.80
C GLU A 90 4.53 7.19 -2.53
N GLY A 91 3.42 7.60 -3.11
CA GLY A 91 3.31 8.90 -3.76
C GLY A 91 2.04 9.08 -4.56
N PRO A 92 1.95 10.18 -5.34
CA PRO A 92 0.73 10.55 -6.05
C PRO A 92 0.34 9.58 -7.17
N TYR A 93 1.25 8.72 -7.58
CA TYR A 93 1.06 7.74 -8.65
C TYR A 93 1.08 6.30 -8.17
N ILE A 94 0.89 6.09 -6.87
CA ILE A 94 0.72 4.79 -6.24
C ILE A 94 -0.60 4.82 -5.48
N PHE A 95 -1.56 4.04 -5.97
CA PHE A 95 -2.89 3.96 -5.38
C PHE A 95 -3.01 2.72 -4.52
N ASN A 96 -3.34 2.93 -3.26
CA ASN A 96 -3.59 1.90 -2.28
C ASN A 96 -5.08 1.61 -2.16
N PHE A 97 -5.39 0.34 -1.91
CA PHE A 97 -6.72 -0.16 -1.68
C PHE A 97 -6.71 -1.05 -0.45
N ILE A 98 -7.49 -0.71 0.56
CA ILE A 98 -7.71 -1.57 1.72
C ILE A 98 -9.16 -2.02 1.70
N LEU A 99 -9.38 -3.32 1.61
CA LEU A 99 -10.70 -3.92 1.52
C LEU A 99 -11.00 -4.72 2.78
N TYR A 100 -12.00 -4.31 3.53
CA TYR A 100 -12.59 -5.01 4.67
C TYR A 100 -13.76 -5.85 4.19
N PHE A 101 -13.67 -7.15 4.35
CA PHE A 101 -14.71 -8.08 3.90
C PHE A 101 -14.86 -9.28 4.84
N SER A 102 -15.95 -10.06 4.68
CA SER A 102 -16.25 -11.24 5.49
C SER A 102 -15.39 -12.47 5.20
N ARG A 103 -14.52 -12.40 4.21
CA ARG A 103 -13.61 -13.51 3.82
C ARG A 103 -12.38 -12.97 3.11
N ASN A 104 -11.31 -13.76 3.08
CA ASN A 104 -10.10 -13.47 2.32
C ASN A 104 -10.41 -13.35 0.82
N VAL A 105 -10.04 -12.21 0.22
CA VAL A 105 -10.27 -11.91 -1.19
C VAL A 105 -8.99 -11.55 -1.95
N LYS A 106 -7.83 -11.78 -1.35
CA LYS A 106 -6.51 -11.47 -1.92
C LYS A 106 -6.35 -11.99 -3.36
N GLN A 107 -6.74 -13.23 -3.61
CA GLN A 107 -6.67 -13.80 -4.96
C GLN A 107 -7.59 -13.10 -5.95
N LEU A 108 -8.79 -12.70 -5.52
CA LEU A 108 -9.73 -11.96 -6.36
C LEU A 108 -9.20 -10.55 -6.67
N PHE A 109 -8.53 -9.91 -5.71
CA PHE A 109 -7.86 -8.63 -5.92
C PHE A 109 -6.84 -8.73 -7.05
N LEU A 110 -5.88 -9.64 -6.96
CA LEU A 110 -4.83 -9.84 -7.98
C LEU A 110 -5.40 -10.24 -9.35
N GLN A 111 -6.42 -11.10 -9.39
CA GLN A 111 -7.11 -11.45 -10.63
C GLN A 111 -7.79 -10.23 -11.24
N SER A 112 -8.39 -9.36 -10.41
CA SER A 112 -9.05 -8.13 -10.89
C SER A 112 -8.06 -7.13 -11.45
N VAL A 113 -6.87 -6.98 -10.84
CA VAL A 113 -5.78 -6.16 -11.39
C VAL A 113 -5.39 -6.67 -12.78
N ARG A 114 -5.17 -7.98 -12.93
CA ARG A 114 -4.77 -8.58 -14.21
C ARG A 114 -5.85 -8.42 -15.29
N GLU A 115 -7.11 -8.66 -14.93
CA GLU A 115 -8.24 -8.51 -15.85
C GLU A 115 -8.40 -7.04 -16.27
N CYS A 116 -8.21 -6.11 -15.33
CA CYS A 116 -8.20 -4.68 -15.64
C CYS A 116 -7.07 -4.35 -16.63
N CYS A 117 -5.85 -4.80 -16.38
CA CYS A 117 -4.75 -4.63 -17.33
C CYS A 117 -5.09 -5.15 -18.74
N PHE A 118 -5.70 -6.33 -18.80
CA PHE A 118 -6.12 -6.91 -20.07
C PHE A 118 -7.13 -6.02 -20.83
N THR A 119 -8.08 -5.37 -20.12
CA THR A 119 -9.03 -4.43 -20.75
C THR A 119 -8.34 -3.18 -21.34
N PHE A 120 -7.17 -2.82 -20.83
CA PHE A 120 -6.32 -1.74 -21.33
C PHE A 120 -5.25 -2.22 -22.32
N GLY A 121 -5.30 -3.50 -22.74
CA GLY A 121 -4.36 -4.08 -23.70
C GLY A 121 -2.98 -4.38 -23.12
N ILE A 122 -2.84 -4.44 -21.79
CA ILE A 122 -1.58 -4.69 -21.10
C ILE A 122 -1.49 -6.17 -20.71
N GLU A 123 -0.42 -6.82 -21.15
CA GLU A 123 -0.11 -8.17 -20.73
C GLU A 123 0.57 -8.17 -19.35
N THR A 124 0.13 -9.09 -18.48
CA THR A 124 0.64 -9.20 -17.11
C THR A 124 1.01 -10.63 -16.75
N PHE A 125 1.96 -10.75 -15.84
CA PHE A 125 2.43 -12.02 -15.29
C PHE A 125 2.09 -12.09 -13.81
N TRP A 126 1.77 -13.26 -13.31
CA TRP A 126 1.50 -13.51 -11.90
C TRP A 126 2.37 -14.65 -11.40
N ASN A 127 3.06 -14.42 -10.29
CA ASN A 127 3.92 -15.44 -9.68
C ASN A 127 3.15 -16.49 -8.85
N GLY A 128 1.81 -16.41 -8.82
CA GLY A 128 0.96 -17.33 -8.04
C GLY A 128 0.89 -16.99 -6.54
N ARG A 129 1.57 -15.93 -6.10
CA ARG A 129 1.61 -15.49 -4.69
C ARG A 129 0.90 -14.14 -4.53
N ASN A 130 1.66 -13.09 -4.29
CA ASN A 130 1.15 -11.80 -3.85
C ASN A 130 1.29 -10.70 -4.91
N ASP A 131 1.99 -10.96 -6.02
CA ASP A 131 2.49 -9.91 -6.90
C ASP A 131 2.06 -10.10 -8.35
N VAL A 132 1.79 -8.98 -9.02
CA VAL A 132 1.54 -8.90 -10.46
C VAL A 132 2.65 -8.09 -11.11
N PHE A 133 3.13 -8.59 -12.24
CA PHE A 133 4.27 -8.06 -12.96
C PHE A 133 3.88 -7.60 -14.36
N LEU A 134 4.58 -6.58 -14.85
CA LEU A 134 4.61 -6.11 -16.23
C LEU A 134 5.88 -6.59 -16.92
N GLU A 135 5.83 -6.73 -18.24
CA GLU A 135 7.04 -6.84 -19.06
C GLU A 135 7.41 -5.45 -19.59
N VAL A 136 8.59 -4.98 -19.21
CA VAL A 136 9.14 -3.69 -19.62
C VAL A 136 10.48 -3.96 -20.32
N GLY A 137 10.48 -3.90 -21.63
CA GLY A 137 11.64 -4.37 -22.43
C GLY A 137 11.87 -5.87 -22.21
N ASN A 138 13.02 -6.23 -21.65
CA ASN A 138 13.39 -7.62 -21.37
C ASN A 138 13.27 -7.99 -19.87
N LYS A 139 12.64 -7.13 -19.06
CA LYS A 139 12.56 -7.29 -17.61
C LYS A 139 11.12 -7.43 -17.16
N ARG A 140 10.92 -8.28 -16.16
CA ARG A 140 9.65 -8.36 -15.45
C ARG A 140 9.73 -7.48 -14.22
N LYS A 141 8.86 -6.46 -14.15
CA LYS A 141 8.79 -5.51 -13.04
C LYS A 141 7.48 -5.66 -12.30
N LYS A 142 7.56 -5.76 -10.97
CA LYS A 142 6.39 -5.73 -10.09
C LYS A 142 5.78 -4.33 -10.12
N PHE A 143 4.47 -4.24 -10.35
CA PHE A 143 3.73 -2.98 -10.29
C PHE A 143 2.52 -3.03 -9.34
N SER A 144 2.13 -4.23 -8.91
CA SER A 144 1.04 -4.42 -7.98
C SER A 144 1.35 -5.59 -7.07
N GLY A 145 0.97 -5.46 -5.82
CA GLY A 145 1.05 -6.52 -4.83
C GLY A 145 -0.09 -6.40 -3.83
N CYS A 146 -0.35 -7.43 -3.05
CA CYS A 146 -1.28 -7.35 -1.95
C CYS A 146 -0.91 -8.25 -0.77
N SER A 147 -1.27 -7.78 0.42
CA SER A 147 -1.21 -8.49 1.69
C SER A 147 -2.61 -8.90 2.17
N TYR A 148 -2.64 -9.66 3.26
CA TYR A 148 -3.88 -10.10 3.89
C TYR A 148 -3.65 -10.28 5.38
N GLU A 149 -4.61 -9.81 6.17
CA GLU A 149 -4.65 -9.97 7.62
C GLU A 149 -6.09 -10.09 8.13
N VAL A 150 -6.27 -10.28 9.42
CA VAL A 150 -7.58 -10.25 10.09
C VAL A 150 -7.54 -9.20 11.20
N ILE A 151 -8.44 -8.22 11.13
CA ILE A 151 -8.57 -7.14 12.12
C ILE A 151 -10.02 -7.13 12.61
N ASN A 152 -10.25 -7.29 13.89
CA ASN A 152 -11.59 -7.23 14.51
C ASN A 152 -12.65 -8.04 13.73
N ASP A 153 -12.37 -9.32 13.44
CA ASP A 153 -13.22 -10.24 12.65
C ASP A 153 -13.38 -9.89 11.17
N TRP A 154 -12.79 -8.80 10.70
CA TRP A 154 -12.74 -8.47 9.28
C TRP A 154 -11.52 -9.09 8.62
N HIS A 155 -11.75 -9.72 7.46
CA HIS A 155 -10.68 -10.12 6.56
C HIS A 155 -10.25 -8.89 5.75
N VAL A 156 -9.05 -8.43 6.00
CA VAL A 156 -8.48 -7.23 5.38
C VAL A 156 -7.54 -7.64 4.26
N THR A 157 -7.79 -7.12 3.07
CA THR A 157 -6.88 -7.25 1.93
C THR A 157 -6.39 -5.86 1.57
N ALA A 158 -5.10 -5.63 1.72
CA ALA A 158 -4.45 -4.39 1.32
C ALA A 158 -3.60 -4.62 0.08
N GLY A 159 -3.71 -3.76 -0.90
CA GLY A 159 -2.93 -3.87 -2.13
C GLY A 159 -2.72 -2.52 -2.81
N ALA A 160 -1.74 -2.47 -3.70
CA ALA A 160 -1.38 -1.25 -4.41
C ALA A 160 -1.32 -1.47 -5.92
N ILE A 161 -1.55 -0.39 -6.67
CA ILE A 161 -1.35 -0.29 -8.12
C ILE A 161 -0.42 0.89 -8.38
N THR A 162 0.75 0.61 -8.95
CA THR A 162 1.79 1.59 -9.24
C THR A 162 1.68 2.04 -10.69
N TYR A 163 1.56 3.34 -10.92
CA TYR A 163 1.61 3.95 -12.25
C TYR A 163 3.01 4.44 -12.58
N GLN A 164 3.67 5.05 -11.59
CA GLN A 164 5.05 5.50 -11.69
C GLN A 164 5.78 5.15 -10.41
N PHE A 165 6.99 4.61 -10.54
CA PHE A 165 7.86 4.26 -9.42
C PHE A 165 9.10 5.15 -9.41
N ASP A 166 9.44 5.73 -8.26
CA ASP A 166 10.67 6.51 -8.09
C ASP A 166 11.87 5.57 -7.84
N SER A 167 12.43 5.07 -8.93
CA SER A 167 13.60 4.20 -8.90
C SER A 167 14.87 4.88 -8.41
N LYS A 168 14.93 6.22 -8.54
CA LYS A 168 16.09 7.01 -8.08
C LYS A 168 16.09 7.05 -6.56
N LEU A 169 14.97 7.44 -5.94
CA LEU A 169 14.81 7.44 -4.49
C LEU A 169 15.05 6.04 -3.91
N ALA A 170 14.49 4.99 -4.52
CA ALA A 170 14.73 3.62 -4.08
C ALA A 170 16.20 3.21 -4.13
N THR A 171 16.96 3.69 -5.12
CA THR A 171 18.40 3.45 -5.22
C THR A 171 19.15 4.20 -4.14
N GLU A 172 18.80 5.46 -3.88
CA GLU A 172 19.40 6.28 -2.81
C GLU A 172 19.19 5.62 -1.45
N ILE A 173 17.97 5.14 -1.14
CA ILE A 173 17.69 4.41 0.11
C ILE A 173 18.56 3.15 0.23
N ARG A 174 18.67 2.39 -0.86
CA ARG A 174 19.48 1.18 -0.87
C ARG A 174 20.97 1.46 -0.63
N GLU A 175 21.48 2.57 -1.17
CA GLU A 175 22.89 2.97 -0.98
C GLU A 175 23.19 3.39 0.46
N LEU A 176 22.18 3.90 1.19
CA LEU A 176 22.29 4.22 2.61
C LEU A 176 22.32 2.97 3.51
N ASP A 177 21.89 1.82 3.01
CA ASP A 177 21.93 0.52 3.72
C ASP A 177 23.35 -0.09 3.77
N ILE A 178 24.36 0.73 3.97
CA ILE A 178 25.77 0.31 4.03
C ILE A 178 26.04 -0.70 5.16
N ASN A 179 25.13 -0.82 6.13
CA ASN A 179 25.30 -1.65 7.32
C ASN A 179 24.36 -2.89 7.37
N ASN A 180 23.71 -3.27 6.30
CA ASN A 180 22.70 -4.36 6.26
C ASN A 180 21.54 -4.19 7.26
N VAL A 181 21.19 -2.98 7.60
CA VAL A 181 20.05 -2.66 8.48
C VAL A 181 18.75 -2.95 7.76
N LEU A 182 18.71 -2.70 6.45
CA LEU A 182 17.57 -3.00 5.58
C LEU A 182 17.84 -4.34 4.88
N LYS A 183 17.41 -5.44 5.45
CA LYS A 183 17.40 -6.71 4.74
C LYS A 183 16.23 -6.73 3.76
N ILE A 184 16.44 -6.15 2.59
CA ILE A 184 15.53 -6.29 1.47
C ILE A 184 15.45 -7.79 1.13
N PRO A 185 14.27 -8.40 1.00
CA PRO A 185 14.15 -9.82 0.71
C PRO A 185 15.01 -10.19 -0.50
N LYS A 186 15.94 -11.12 -0.33
CA LYS A 186 16.96 -11.51 -1.34
C LYS A 186 16.39 -11.82 -2.72
N TYR A 187 15.17 -12.36 -2.77
CA TYR A 187 14.52 -12.75 -4.03
C TYR A 187 14.02 -11.57 -4.86
N GLU A 188 13.89 -10.38 -4.28
CA GLU A 188 13.43 -9.19 -5.02
C GLU A 188 14.60 -8.38 -5.59
N TYR A 189 15.78 -8.53 -5.01
CA TYR A 189 16.93 -7.66 -5.32
C TYR A 189 18.26 -8.40 -5.50
N GLU A 190 18.28 -9.68 -5.88
CA GLU A 190 19.55 -10.37 -6.15
C GLU A 190 20.41 -9.61 -7.18
N GLY A 191 21.17 -8.63 -6.67
CA GLY A 191 22.18 -7.89 -7.42
C GLY A 191 21.67 -6.78 -8.36
N GLY A 192 20.35 -6.48 -8.39
CA GLY A 192 19.75 -5.51 -9.31
C GLY A 192 19.51 -4.11 -8.72
N ASN A 193 19.34 -3.12 -9.59
CA ASN A 193 18.79 -1.82 -9.21
C ASN A 193 17.29 -1.97 -8.91
N PRO A 194 16.72 -1.31 -7.87
CA PRO A 194 15.28 -1.35 -7.59
C PRO A 194 14.39 -1.10 -8.81
N GLY A 195 14.76 -0.15 -9.66
CA GLY A 195 14.05 0.13 -10.92
C GLY A 195 14.10 -1.00 -11.96
N ASP A 196 14.91 -2.05 -11.74
CA ASP A 196 14.95 -3.22 -12.61
C ASP A 196 13.90 -4.27 -12.22
N VAL A 197 13.39 -4.23 -11.00
CA VAL A 197 12.45 -5.22 -10.45
C VAL A 197 11.10 -4.63 -10.07
N ILE A 198 11.04 -3.31 -9.80
CA ILE A 198 9.80 -2.58 -9.55
C ILE A 198 9.60 -1.56 -10.67
N GLY A 199 8.36 -1.41 -11.12
CA GLY A 199 8.00 -0.46 -12.15
C GLY A 199 6.56 0.01 -12.02
N GLY A 200 6.08 0.72 -13.03
CA GLY A 200 4.71 1.21 -13.07
C GLY A 200 4.06 1.05 -14.44
N LEU A 201 2.74 1.18 -14.47
CA LEU A 201 1.93 1.04 -15.69
C LEU A 201 2.40 1.99 -16.81
N TRP A 202 2.87 3.19 -16.45
CA TRP A 202 3.33 4.18 -17.43
C TRP A 202 4.65 3.84 -18.11
N GLU A 203 5.38 2.84 -17.62
CA GLU A 203 6.54 2.32 -18.36
C GLU A 203 6.11 1.46 -19.58
N VAL A 204 4.87 0.95 -19.58
CA VAL A 204 4.29 0.20 -20.69
C VAL A 204 3.42 1.12 -21.54
N ASP A 205 2.55 1.90 -20.94
CA ASP A 205 1.68 2.85 -21.62
C ASP A 205 1.45 4.12 -20.77
N SER A 206 2.12 5.19 -21.13
CA SER A 206 2.04 6.49 -20.44
C SER A 206 0.69 7.22 -20.65
N THR A 207 -0.20 6.71 -21.51
CA THR A 207 -1.52 7.30 -21.76
C THR A 207 -2.60 6.79 -20.81
N ILE A 208 -2.30 5.81 -19.97
CA ILE A 208 -3.24 5.26 -19.00
C ILE A 208 -3.62 6.34 -17.98
N ASP A 209 -4.90 6.64 -17.95
CA ASP A 209 -5.51 7.51 -16.95
C ASP A 209 -5.73 6.72 -15.64
N PRO A 210 -5.07 7.09 -14.53
CA PRO A 210 -5.20 6.39 -13.25
C PRO A 210 -6.64 6.33 -12.74
N THR A 211 -7.42 7.39 -12.94
CA THR A 211 -8.82 7.42 -12.49
C THR A 211 -9.65 6.38 -13.23
N LYS A 212 -9.56 6.34 -14.55
CA LYS A 212 -10.30 5.37 -15.36
C LYS A 212 -9.88 3.94 -15.09
N PHE A 213 -8.60 3.71 -14.90
CA PHE A 213 -8.08 2.39 -14.60
C PHE A 213 -8.57 1.90 -13.22
N ASN A 214 -8.45 2.75 -12.19
CA ASN A 214 -8.89 2.40 -10.84
C ASN A 214 -10.41 2.17 -10.77
N ASP A 215 -11.20 2.95 -11.49
CA ASP A 215 -12.66 2.76 -11.56
C ASP A 215 -13.02 1.43 -12.24
N GLU A 216 -12.34 1.07 -13.34
CA GLU A 216 -12.56 -0.22 -14.00
C GLU A 216 -12.07 -1.39 -13.13
N PHE A 217 -10.92 -1.25 -12.47
CA PHE A 217 -10.43 -2.24 -11.50
C PHE A 217 -11.45 -2.50 -10.39
N LEU A 218 -11.97 -1.44 -9.76
CA LEU A 218 -12.95 -1.56 -8.70
C LEU A 218 -14.25 -2.18 -9.20
N LYS A 219 -14.71 -1.82 -10.39
CA LYS A 219 -15.90 -2.41 -11.03
C LYS A 219 -15.72 -3.92 -11.26
N ILE A 220 -14.55 -4.34 -11.78
CA ILE A 220 -14.23 -5.77 -11.98
C ILE A 220 -14.21 -6.49 -10.63
N LEU A 221 -13.54 -5.93 -9.62
CA LEU A 221 -13.46 -6.51 -8.28
C LEU A 221 -14.85 -6.67 -7.66
N MET A 222 -15.68 -5.64 -7.72
CA MET A 222 -17.06 -5.70 -7.19
C MET A 222 -17.93 -6.72 -7.91
N ASN A 223 -17.81 -6.84 -9.22
CA ASN A 223 -18.53 -7.87 -9.97
C ASN A 223 -18.14 -9.28 -9.51
N LYS A 224 -16.85 -9.54 -9.25
CA LYS A 224 -16.36 -10.83 -8.72
C LYS A 224 -16.85 -11.10 -7.29
N LEU A 225 -17.06 -10.06 -6.51
CA LEU A 225 -17.58 -10.13 -5.14
C LEU A 225 -19.13 -10.21 -5.10
N GLY A 226 -19.81 -10.03 -6.23
CA GLY A 226 -21.27 -9.98 -6.31
C GLY A 226 -21.88 -8.72 -5.71
N GLY A 227 -21.09 -7.63 -5.66
CA GLY A 227 -21.44 -6.39 -4.99
C GLY A 227 -21.48 -5.16 -5.89
N THR A 228 -21.77 -4.02 -5.27
CA THR A 228 -21.71 -2.68 -5.85
C THR A 228 -21.07 -1.73 -4.88
N LEU A 229 -20.34 -0.71 -5.40
CA LEU A 229 -19.79 0.37 -4.60
C LEU A 229 -20.83 1.47 -4.37
N GLU A 230 -20.89 1.94 -3.13
CA GLU A 230 -21.61 3.16 -2.77
C GLU A 230 -20.57 4.14 -2.22
N LYS A 231 -20.42 5.31 -2.88
CA LYS A 231 -19.54 6.38 -2.35
C LYS A 231 -20.03 6.77 -0.97
N ASN A 232 -19.12 6.83 -0.04
CA ASN A 232 -19.37 7.22 1.34
C ASN A 232 -18.32 8.25 1.78
N ASN A 233 -18.72 9.17 2.62
CA ASN A 233 -17.80 10.09 3.29
C ASN A 233 -17.76 9.73 4.76
N LEU A 234 -16.62 9.94 5.37
CA LEU A 234 -16.51 9.91 6.82
C LEU A 234 -17.28 11.07 7.44
N SER A 235 -17.76 10.87 8.65
CA SER A 235 -18.21 11.99 9.49
C SER A 235 -17.02 12.90 9.85
N ASP A 236 -17.32 14.13 10.24
CA ASP A 236 -16.27 15.05 10.70
C ASP A 236 -15.51 14.50 11.92
N GLU A 237 -16.20 13.77 12.79
CA GLU A 237 -15.61 13.12 13.97
C GLU A 237 -14.64 11.99 13.58
N GLU A 238 -15.03 11.11 12.66
CA GLU A 238 -14.16 10.05 12.13
C GLU A 238 -12.93 10.63 11.43
N MET A 239 -13.11 11.69 10.62
CA MET A 239 -12.01 12.36 9.95
C MET A 239 -11.05 13.02 10.96
N GLN A 240 -11.56 13.70 11.98
CA GLN A 240 -10.72 14.30 13.02
C GLN A 240 -9.98 13.26 13.84
N LEU A 241 -10.60 12.10 14.09
CA LEU A 241 -9.94 10.98 14.74
C LEU A 241 -8.73 10.48 13.93
N LEU A 242 -8.92 10.27 12.62
CA LEU A 242 -7.83 9.83 11.72
C LEU A 242 -6.69 10.85 11.67
N ILE A 243 -7.02 12.15 11.52
CA ILE A 243 -6.01 13.23 11.50
C ILE A 243 -5.24 13.26 12.84
N SER A 244 -5.96 13.23 13.95
CA SER A 244 -5.33 13.27 15.28
C SER A 244 -4.41 12.07 15.51
N ARG A 245 -4.84 10.88 15.11
CA ARG A 245 -4.07 9.66 15.24
C ARG A 245 -2.83 9.67 14.36
N GLY A 246 -2.98 10.05 13.10
CA GLY A 246 -1.86 10.13 12.16
C GLY A 246 -0.80 11.15 12.60
N LYS A 247 -1.22 12.36 13.03
CA LYS A 247 -0.30 13.35 13.61
C LYS A 247 0.45 12.82 14.82
N LYS A 248 -0.25 12.18 15.75
CA LYS A 248 0.40 11.56 16.93
C LYS A 248 1.46 10.54 16.53
N ARG A 249 1.24 9.76 15.45
CA ARG A 249 2.24 8.83 14.93
C ARG A 249 3.46 9.53 14.32
N LEU A 250 3.24 10.63 13.61
CA LEU A 250 4.33 11.42 12.99
C LEU A 250 5.15 12.21 14.02
N GLU A 251 4.53 12.64 15.11
CA GLU A 251 5.18 13.41 16.19
C GLU A 251 5.92 12.52 17.21
N ASP A 252 5.67 11.21 17.20
CA ASP A 252 6.32 10.28 18.09
C ASP A 252 7.66 9.81 17.49
N GLU A 253 8.74 10.49 17.89
CA GLU A 253 10.10 10.18 17.42
C GLU A 253 10.51 8.73 17.78
N GLU A 254 10.10 8.22 18.93
CA GLU A 254 10.47 6.87 19.36
C GLU A 254 9.77 5.82 18.49
N TRP A 255 8.50 6.04 18.16
CA TRP A 255 7.78 5.23 17.18
C TRP A 255 8.41 5.37 15.79
N LEU A 256 8.60 6.59 15.32
CA LEU A 256 9.11 6.85 13.98
C LEU A 256 10.50 6.24 13.78
N LEU A 257 11.39 6.42 14.72
CA LEU A 257 12.79 5.99 14.59
C LEU A 257 13.01 4.52 14.97
N LYS A 258 12.33 4.02 16.01
CA LYS A 258 12.65 2.72 16.62
C LYS A 258 11.51 1.70 16.57
N GLY A 259 10.29 2.12 16.20
CA GLY A 259 9.13 1.22 16.16
C GLY A 259 8.64 0.75 17.53
N ASN A 260 8.97 1.44 18.62
CA ASN A 260 8.53 1.05 19.97
C ASN A 260 7.05 1.38 20.17
N ASN A 261 6.26 0.36 20.51
CA ASN A 261 4.80 0.41 20.56
C ASN A 261 4.22 0.56 21.98
N GLU A 262 5.03 0.76 23.02
CA GLU A 262 4.57 0.70 24.41
C GLU A 262 3.50 1.73 24.79
N ASN A 263 3.33 2.78 23.99
CA ASN A 263 2.39 3.88 24.26
C ASN A 263 1.09 3.83 23.42
N PHE A 264 0.85 2.78 22.64
CA PHE A 264 -0.21 2.78 21.63
C PHE A 264 -1.21 1.60 21.70
N ILE A 265 -1.11 0.78 22.75
CA ILE A 265 -2.11 -0.27 23.04
C ILE A 265 -3.26 0.31 23.86
#